data_fa4f146e62211f7a26e4e5221e2a228f
#
_entry.id   fa4f146e62211f7a26e4e5221e2a228f
#
_cell.length_a   1.000
_cell.length_b   1.000
_cell.length_c   1.000
_cell.angle_alpha   90.00
_cell.angle_beta   90.00
_cell.angle_gamma   90.00
#
_symmetry.space_group_name_H-M   'P 1'
#
loop_
_entity.id
_entity.type
_entity.pdbx_description
1 polymer ?
#
loop_
_entity_poly.entity_id
_entity_poly.type
_entity_poly.pdbx_seq_one_letter_code
_entity_poly.pdbx_strand_id
1 'polypeptide(L)'
;GEMHRFIPAIASEQGVRISEMPVNHRPRLAGKSKYGLSRTVRVLLDLFTVKFLLSYSTQPLQMFGPPGLLMGLSGVGIITYLGFVRLFAGQAIGDRPLLLLGILLLFSGIQLVTLGLLAELQARTYHESQDKPIYVVRELLESPERKDE
;
A
#
# COMPACT_ATOMS: atom_id res chain seq x y z
N GLY A 1 -16.07 8.34 -1.46
CA GLY A 1 -16.22 7.62 -0.18
C GLY A 1 -16.08 8.53 1.04
N GLU A 2 -15.79 8.01 2.18
CA GLU A 2 -15.66 8.80 3.43
C GLU A 2 -14.28 9.50 3.58
N MET A 3 -13.62 9.81 2.47
CA MET A 3 -12.30 10.45 2.43
C MET A 3 -12.26 11.85 3.05
N HIS A 4 -13.44 12.49 3.22
CA HIS A 4 -13.54 13.82 3.85
C HIS A 4 -12.96 13.87 5.28
N ARG A 5 -12.84 12.73 5.97
CA ARG A 5 -12.20 12.65 7.30
C ARG A 5 -10.70 12.81 7.26
N PHE A 6 -10.10 12.55 6.10
CA PHE A 6 -8.66 12.53 5.89
C PHE A 6 -8.16 13.74 5.10
N ILE A 7 -9.03 14.76 4.89
CA ILE A 7 -8.65 15.99 4.18
C ILE A 7 -7.36 16.61 4.74
N PRO A 8 -7.15 16.71 6.07
CA PRO A 8 -5.89 17.24 6.60
C PRO A 8 -4.69 16.40 6.19
N ALA A 9 -4.80 15.07 6.24
CA ALA A 9 -3.72 14.18 5.84
C ALA A 9 -3.38 14.30 4.36
N ILE A 10 -4.40 14.39 3.49
CA ILE A 10 -4.23 14.59 2.04
C ILE A 10 -3.63 15.95 1.73
N ALA A 11 -4.08 16.99 2.43
CA ALA A 11 -3.58 18.35 2.26
C ALA A 11 -2.11 18.50 2.72
N SER A 12 -1.71 17.79 3.79
CA SER A 12 -0.33 17.84 4.28
C SER A 12 0.69 17.28 3.29
N GLU A 13 0.30 16.30 2.45
CA GLU A 13 1.17 15.78 1.39
C GLU A 13 1.47 16.79 0.29
N GLN A 14 0.59 17.76 0.08
CA GLN A 14 0.80 18.86 -0.86
C GLN A 14 1.61 20.01 -0.25
N GLY A 15 2.20 19.81 0.93
CA GLY A 15 3.01 20.81 1.61
C GLY A 15 2.22 21.95 2.27
N VAL A 16 0.93 21.80 2.41
CA VAL A 16 0.05 22.79 3.07
C VAL A 16 0.31 22.77 4.58
N ARG A 17 0.47 23.95 5.17
CA ARG A 17 0.58 24.09 6.63
C ARG A 17 -0.81 24.01 7.25
N ILE A 18 -0.99 23.05 8.15
CA ILE A 18 -2.24 22.83 8.88
C ILE A 18 -2.11 23.46 10.26
N SER A 19 -3.10 24.26 10.66
CA SER A 19 -3.22 24.79 12.03
C SER A 19 -4.50 24.29 12.67
N GLU A 20 -4.45 23.98 13.95
CA GLU A 20 -5.59 23.55 14.74
C GLU A 20 -6.00 24.65 15.71
N MET A 21 -7.30 24.88 15.84
CA MET A 21 -7.86 25.82 16.81
C MET A 21 -8.83 25.09 17.76
N PRO A 22 -8.72 25.29 19.06
CA PRO A 22 -9.68 24.74 20.00
C PRO A 22 -11.07 25.33 19.78
N VAL A 23 -12.08 24.49 19.64
CA VAL A 23 -13.46 24.91 19.49
C VAL A 23 -14.31 24.46 20.68
N ASN A 24 -15.23 25.28 21.09
CA ASN A 24 -16.16 24.96 22.18
C ASN A 24 -17.18 23.92 21.68
N HIS A 25 -17.00 22.66 22.10
CA HIS A 25 -17.90 21.57 21.74
C HIS A 25 -19.10 21.52 22.72
N ARG A 26 -20.29 21.82 22.24
CA ARG A 26 -21.51 21.69 23.03
C ARG A 26 -22.03 20.26 23.00
N PRO A 27 -22.51 19.69 24.15
CA PRO A 27 -23.10 18.37 24.17
C PRO A 27 -24.34 18.31 23.28
N ARG A 28 -24.58 17.14 22.66
CA ARG A 28 -25.77 16.92 21.82
C ARG A 28 -27.04 17.03 22.69
N LEU A 29 -28.00 17.84 22.25
CA LEU A 29 -29.30 18.00 22.89
C LEU A 29 -30.24 16.81 22.64
N ALA A 30 -30.04 16.02 21.58
CA ALA A 30 -30.85 14.84 21.24
C ALA A 30 -30.08 13.85 20.37
N GLY A 31 -30.41 12.54 20.51
CA GLY A 31 -29.88 11.46 19.70
C GLY A 31 -28.88 10.54 20.42
N LYS A 32 -28.93 9.24 20.11
CA LYS A 32 -27.97 8.24 20.61
C LYS A 32 -26.80 8.11 19.65
N SER A 33 -25.60 7.91 20.19
CA SER A 33 -24.41 7.63 19.40
C SER A 33 -24.57 6.28 18.68
N LYS A 34 -24.47 6.30 17.33
CA LYS A 34 -24.54 5.10 16.49
C LYS A 34 -23.14 4.51 16.26
N TYR A 35 -22.32 4.43 17.30
CA TYR A 35 -21.00 3.80 17.20
C TYR A 35 -21.13 2.28 17.33
N GLY A 36 -21.05 1.56 16.22
CA GLY A 36 -21.01 0.10 16.15
C GLY A 36 -19.66 -0.44 15.67
N LEU A 37 -19.35 -1.72 15.97
CA LEU A 37 -18.13 -2.41 15.53
C LEU A 37 -17.95 -2.38 14.00
N SER A 38 -19.05 -2.43 13.24
CA SER A 38 -19.03 -2.32 11.77
C SER A 38 -18.43 -0.99 11.28
N ARG A 39 -18.61 0.10 12.05
CA ARG A 39 -17.99 1.38 11.73
C ARG A 39 -16.47 1.36 11.96
N THR A 40 -16.01 0.70 13.02
CA THR A 40 -14.58 0.57 13.30
C THR A 40 -13.85 -0.16 12.17
N VAL A 41 -14.43 -1.27 11.68
CA VAL A 41 -13.87 -2.00 10.53
C VAL A 41 -13.83 -1.11 9.29
N ARG A 42 -14.89 -0.37 9.02
CA ARG A 42 -14.93 0.56 7.87
C ARG A 42 -13.87 1.65 7.98
N VAL A 43 -13.73 2.27 9.15
CA VAL A 43 -12.70 3.30 9.39
C VAL A 43 -11.29 2.73 9.24
N LEU A 44 -11.04 1.50 9.68
CA LEU A 44 -9.74 0.84 9.47
C LEU A 44 -9.45 0.60 7.99
N LEU A 45 -10.45 0.16 7.22
CA LEU A 45 -10.30 -0.01 5.77
C LEU A 45 -10.08 1.32 5.06
N ASP A 46 -10.81 2.37 5.46
CA ASP A 46 -10.62 3.73 4.93
C ASP A 46 -9.21 4.26 5.24
N LEU A 47 -8.72 4.05 6.47
CA LEU A 47 -7.37 4.43 6.88
C LEU A 47 -6.30 3.69 6.08
N PHE A 48 -6.50 2.38 5.88
CA PHE A 48 -5.61 1.57 5.04
C PHE A 48 -5.59 2.08 3.59
N THR A 49 -6.77 2.38 3.04
CA THR A 49 -6.90 2.92 1.68
C THR A 49 -6.20 4.28 1.55
N VAL A 50 -6.41 5.18 2.51
CA VAL A 50 -5.75 6.49 2.51
C VAL A 50 -4.24 6.34 2.61
N LYS A 51 -3.75 5.51 3.54
CA LYS A 51 -2.31 5.24 3.66
C LYS A 51 -1.73 4.66 2.38
N PHE A 52 -2.44 3.74 1.74
CA PHE A 52 -2.03 3.17 0.46
C PHE A 52 -1.94 4.25 -0.62
N LEU A 53 -2.98 5.07 -0.76
CA LEU A 53 -3.01 6.13 -1.78
C LEU A 53 -1.93 7.19 -1.55
N LEU A 54 -1.67 7.57 -0.30
CA LEU A 54 -0.67 8.59 0.02
C LEU A 54 0.77 8.06 -0.13
N SER A 55 1.05 6.84 0.33
CA SER A 55 2.43 6.33 0.39
C SER A 55 2.84 5.47 -0.80
N TYR A 56 1.89 4.77 -1.44
CA TYR A 56 2.19 3.72 -2.43
C TYR A 56 1.46 3.89 -3.76
N SER A 57 0.73 5.00 -3.97
CA SER A 57 -0.01 5.23 -5.22
C SER A 57 0.90 5.32 -6.46
N THR A 58 2.13 5.80 -6.27
CA THR A 58 3.13 5.93 -7.34
C THR A 58 4.04 4.71 -7.47
N GLN A 59 4.18 3.91 -6.41
CA GLN A 59 5.08 2.76 -6.35
C GLN A 59 4.46 1.56 -5.60
N PRO A 60 3.36 0.98 -6.10
CA PRO A 60 2.67 -0.14 -5.44
C PRO A 60 3.55 -1.39 -5.27
N LEU A 61 4.54 -1.57 -6.16
CA LEU A 61 5.48 -2.70 -6.07
C LEU A 61 6.26 -2.70 -4.75
N GLN A 62 6.55 -1.54 -4.18
CA GLN A 62 7.24 -1.45 -2.88
C GLN A 62 6.41 -1.99 -1.71
N MET A 63 5.09 -2.01 -1.84
CA MET A 63 4.19 -2.58 -0.84
C MET A 63 4.06 -4.11 -0.98
N PHE A 64 3.88 -4.59 -2.21
CA PHE A 64 3.61 -6.01 -2.47
C PHE A 64 4.88 -6.84 -2.73
N GLY A 65 5.95 -6.22 -3.21
CA GLY A 65 7.20 -6.89 -3.57
C GLY A 65 7.91 -7.55 -2.38
N PRO A 66 8.27 -6.80 -1.33
CA PRO A 66 8.99 -7.36 -0.19
C PRO A 66 8.28 -8.54 0.48
N PRO A 67 6.97 -8.46 0.85
CA PRO A 67 6.28 -9.62 1.42
C PRO A 67 6.15 -10.76 0.42
N GLY A 68 5.95 -10.48 -0.87
CA GLY A 68 5.91 -11.50 -1.91
C GLY A 68 7.22 -12.25 -2.06
N LEU A 69 8.35 -11.54 -2.08
CA LEU A 69 9.69 -12.15 -2.13
C LEU A 69 9.96 -12.97 -0.88
N LEU A 70 9.64 -12.47 0.30
CA LEU A 70 9.84 -13.18 1.56
C LEU A 70 9.05 -14.48 1.60
N MET A 71 7.78 -14.45 1.20
CA MET A 71 6.94 -15.65 1.10
C MET A 71 7.47 -16.63 0.06
N GLY A 72 7.84 -16.15 -1.13
CA GLY A 72 8.37 -16.99 -2.20
C GLY A 72 9.68 -17.67 -1.80
N LEU A 73 10.63 -16.93 -1.22
CA LEU A 73 11.90 -17.48 -0.74
C LEU A 73 11.69 -18.48 0.39
N SER A 74 10.77 -18.20 1.32
CA SER A 74 10.41 -19.17 2.38
C SER A 74 9.84 -20.46 1.80
N GLY A 75 8.96 -20.35 0.80
CA GLY A 75 8.40 -21.50 0.07
C GLY A 75 9.48 -22.32 -0.62
N VAL A 76 10.39 -21.68 -1.34
CA VAL A 76 11.55 -22.34 -1.97
C VAL A 76 12.40 -23.03 -0.92
N GLY A 77 12.70 -22.37 0.20
CA GLY A 77 13.49 -22.93 1.30
C GLY A 77 12.87 -24.21 1.87
N ILE A 78 11.56 -24.20 2.12
CA ILE A 78 10.84 -25.39 2.62
C ILE A 78 10.87 -26.53 1.61
N ILE A 79 10.61 -26.25 0.33
CA ILE A 79 10.60 -27.27 -0.73
C ILE A 79 12.00 -27.87 -0.90
N THR A 80 13.03 -27.02 -0.90
CA THR A 80 14.41 -27.43 -1.01
C THR A 80 14.82 -28.32 0.18
N TYR A 81 14.49 -27.90 1.40
CA TYR A 81 14.73 -28.69 2.62
C TYR A 81 14.08 -30.08 2.53
N LEU A 82 12.79 -30.14 2.13
CA LEU A 82 12.11 -31.42 1.96
C LEU A 82 12.74 -32.28 0.85
N GLY A 83 13.20 -31.65 -0.23
CA GLY A 83 13.95 -32.33 -1.28
C GLY A 83 15.23 -33.01 -0.77
N PHE A 84 16.00 -32.30 0.07
CA PHE A 84 17.18 -32.89 0.73
C PHE A 84 16.81 -34.06 1.65
N VAL A 85 15.75 -33.90 2.47
CA VAL A 85 15.25 -34.97 3.35
C VAL A 85 14.85 -36.21 2.54
N ARG A 86 14.23 -36.02 1.36
CA ARG A 86 13.85 -37.11 0.45
C ARG A 86 15.07 -37.82 -0.11
N LEU A 87 16.05 -37.06 -0.60
CA LEU A 87 17.24 -37.62 -1.29
C LEU A 87 18.20 -38.31 -0.34
N PHE A 88 18.48 -37.71 0.81
CA PHE A 88 19.51 -38.19 1.73
C PHE A 88 18.98 -39.07 2.86
N ALA A 89 17.78 -38.82 3.36
CA ALA A 89 17.17 -39.58 4.44
C ALA A 89 16.17 -40.66 3.94
N GLY A 90 15.89 -40.72 2.62
CA GLY A 90 14.96 -41.68 2.03
C GLY A 90 13.51 -41.60 2.54
N GLN A 91 13.16 -40.54 3.29
CA GLN A 91 11.86 -40.41 3.90
C GLN A 91 10.79 -39.94 2.91
N ALA A 92 9.56 -40.49 3.00
CA ALA A 92 8.44 -40.03 2.23
C ALA A 92 8.08 -38.59 2.63
N ILE A 93 7.84 -37.73 1.64
CA ILE A 93 7.50 -36.30 1.83
C ILE A 93 6.05 -35.98 1.42
N GLY A 94 5.36 -36.90 0.73
CA GLY A 94 4.02 -36.68 0.16
C GLY A 94 2.93 -36.41 1.21
N ASP A 95 3.01 -37.05 2.38
CA ASP A 95 2.05 -36.92 3.46
C ASP A 95 2.38 -35.80 4.46
N ARG A 96 3.34 -34.93 4.12
CA ARG A 96 3.73 -33.84 5.02
C ARG A 96 2.96 -32.55 4.73
N PRO A 97 2.18 -32.02 5.67
CA PRO A 97 1.53 -30.71 5.53
C PRO A 97 2.52 -29.58 5.18
N LEU A 98 3.80 -29.74 5.58
CA LEU A 98 4.85 -28.78 5.31
C LEU A 98 5.14 -28.63 3.79
N LEU A 99 4.99 -29.69 2.99
CA LEU A 99 5.12 -29.61 1.54
C LEU A 99 4.04 -28.71 0.94
N LEU A 100 2.79 -28.90 1.38
CA LEU A 100 1.67 -28.08 0.93
C LEU A 100 1.89 -26.61 1.32
N LEU A 101 2.37 -26.36 2.54
CA LEU A 101 2.71 -25.01 3.01
C LEU A 101 3.80 -24.37 2.13
N GLY A 102 4.87 -25.12 1.80
CA GLY A 102 5.94 -24.63 0.92
C GLY A 102 5.42 -24.23 -0.46
N ILE A 103 4.59 -25.08 -1.06
CA ILE A 103 3.96 -24.81 -2.36
C ILE A 103 3.05 -23.59 -2.26
N LEU A 104 2.19 -23.50 -1.23
CA LEU A 104 1.28 -22.38 -1.03
C LEU A 104 2.05 -21.06 -0.88
N LEU A 105 3.11 -21.04 -0.07
CA LEU A 105 3.94 -19.85 0.13
C LEU A 105 4.64 -19.42 -1.17
N LEU A 106 5.15 -20.38 -1.96
CA LEU A 106 5.78 -20.09 -3.23
C LEU A 106 4.80 -19.42 -4.20
N PHE A 107 3.63 -20.03 -4.40
CA PHE A 107 2.62 -19.47 -5.30
C PHE A 107 2.08 -18.12 -4.80
N SER A 108 1.82 -17.97 -3.51
CA SER A 108 1.37 -16.71 -2.92
C SER A 108 2.42 -15.62 -3.08
N GLY A 109 3.70 -15.96 -2.92
CA GLY A 109 4.80 -15.03 -3.14
C GLY A 109 4.86 -14.54 -4.59
N ILE A 110 4.79 -15.45 -5.55
CA ILE A 110 4.75 -15.11 -6.98
C ILE A 110 3.52 -14.23 -7.28
N GLN A 111 2.36 -14.58 -6.73
CA GLN A 111 1.12 -13.84 -6.94
C GLN A 111 1.20 -12.40 -6.40
N LEU A 112 1.78 -12.20 -5.20
CA LEU A 112 1.96 -10.86 -4.64
C LEU A 112 2.91 -10.00 -5.47
N VAL A 113 4.03 -10.57 -5.93
CA VAL A 113 4.97 -9.85 -6.81
C VAL A 113 4.29 -9.47 -8.12
N THR A 114 3.56 -10.41 -8.75
CA THR A 114 2.84 -10.16 -10.00
C THR A 114 1.77 -9.08 -9.81
N LEU A 115 1.04 -9.11 -8.68
CA LEU A 115 0.04 -8.09 -8.35
C LEU A 115 0.71 -6.72 -8.17
N GLY A 116 1.87 -6.67 -7.51
CA GLY A 116 2.65 -5.44 -7.35
C GLY A 116 3.10 -4.85 -8.68
N LEU A 117 3.61 -5.68 -9.60
CA LEU A 117 3.99 -5.26 -10.94
C LEU A 117 2.79 -4.76 -11.76
N LEU A 118 1.67 -5.46 -11.71
CA LEU A 118 0.45 -5.05 -12.40
C LEU A 118 -0.06 -3.70 -11.87
N ALA A 119 -0.09 -3.53 -10.56
CA ALA A 119 -0.49 -2.28 -9.94
C ALA A 119 0.44 -1.12 -10.30
N GLU A 120 1.76 -1.37 -10.39
CA GLU A 120 2.76 -0.39 -10.84
C GLU A 120 2.51 0.06 -12.29
N LEU A 121 2.28 -0.90 -13.21
CA LEU A 121 1.95 -0.61 -14.60
C LEU A 121 0.65 0.21 -14.69
N GLN A 122 -0.35 -0.16 -13.91
CA GLN A 122 -1.64 0.54 -13.88
C GLN A 122 -1.50 1.96 -13.34
N ALA A 123 -0.70 2.18 -12.30
CA ALA A 123 -0.42 3.51 -11.77
C ALA A 123 0.26 4.40 -12.82
N ARG A 124 1.25 3.89 -13.54
CA ARG A 124 1.94 4.62 -14.63
C ARG A 124 0.98 4.97 -15.76
N THR A 125 0.22 3.99 -16.24
CA THR A 125 -0.77 4.20 -17.32
C THR A 125 -1.81 5.26 -16.90
N TYR A 126 -2.25 5.25 -15.64
CA TYR A 126 -3.19 6.24 -15.14
C TYR A 126 -2.61 7.66 -15.18
N HIS A 127 -1.35 7.86 -14.78
CA HIS A 127 -0.70 9.16 -14.80
C HIS A 127 -0.45 9.64 -16.24
N GLU A 128 0.01 8.77 -17.10
CA GLU A 128 0.25 9.08 -18.53
C GLU A 128 -1.05 9.43 -19.28
N SER A 129 -2.14 8.70 -19.03
CA SER A 129 -3.42 8.93 -19.70
C SER A 129 -4.13 10.21 -19.29
N GLN A 130 -3.82 10.78 -18.13
CA GLN A 130 -4.45 11.99 -17.62
C GLN A 130 -3.57 13.26 -17.74
N ASP A 131 -2.38 13.11 -18.31
CA ASP A 131 -1.40 14.22 -18.45
C ASP A 131 -1.13 14.93 -17.09
N LYS A 132 -1.25 14.18 -16.00
CA LYS A 132 -1.06 14.69 -14.64
C LYS A 132 0.41 14.59 -14.24
N PRO A 133 1.08 15.73 -14.01
CA PRO A 133 2.44 15.70 -13.51
C PRO A 133 2.50 15.04 -12.12
N ILE A 134 3.53 14.22 -11.92
CA ILE A 134 3.81 13.52 -10.64
C ILE A 134 4.36 14.49 -9.58
N TYR A 135 4.62 15.75 -9.99
CA TYR A 135 5.24 16.78 -9.14
C TYR A 135 4.31 17.98 -8.98
N VAL A 136 4.44 18.66 -7.86
CA VAL A 136 3.78 19.94 -7.60
C VAL A 136 4.85 21.04 -7.71
N VAL A 137 4.63 22.02 -8.58
CA VAL A 137 5.53 23.17 -8.70
C VAL A 137 5.38 24.02 -7.44
N ARG A 138 6.45 24.11 -6.66
CA ARG A 138 6.48 24.92 -5.44
C ARG A 138 6.78 26.39 -5.75
N GLU A 139 7.67 26.64 -6.68
CA GLU A 139 8.14 27.99 -7.03
C GLU A 139 8.66 27.98 -8.47
N LEU A 140 8.28 28.98 -9.25
CA LEU A 140 8.83 29.24 -10.57
C LEU A 140 9.89 30.33 -10.43
N LEU A 141 11.15 29.95 -10.62
CA LEU A 141 12.26 30.90 -10.71
C LEU A 141 12.38 31.36 -12.17
N GLU A 142 11.76 32.48 -12.52
CA GLU A 142 11.98 33.13 -13.81
C GLU A 142 13.29 33.88 -13.76
N SER A 143 14.17 33.59 -14.72
CA SER A 143 15.37 34.43 -14.96
C SER A 143 14.90 35.80 -15.46
N PRO A 144 15.37 36.90 -14.86
CA PRO A 144 15.03 38.23 -15.38
C PRO A 144 15.47 38.31 -16.88
N GLU A 145 14.50 38.59 -17.74
CA GLU A 145 14.79 38.83 -19.15
C GLU A 145 15.93 39.82 -19.27
N ARG A 146 17.02 39.37 -19.90
CA ARG A 146 18.10 40.28 -20.32
C ARG A 146 17.50 41.21 -21.35
N LYS A 147 17.17 42.45 -20.96
CA LYS A 147 16.90 43.51 -21.88
C LYS A 147 18.21 43.77 -22.61
N ASP A 148 18.31 43.22 -23.81
CA ASP A 148 19.38 43.57 -24.75
C ASP A 148 19.14 45.04 -25.18
N GLU A 149 20.03 45.93 -24.72
CA GLU A 149 20.20 47.27 -25.25
C GLU A 149 20.85 47.22 -26.66
#